data_ff0c3c3496e2647f47568d5f2c509fd5
#
_entry.id   ff0c3c3496e2647f47568d5f2c509fd5
#
_cell.length_a   1.000
_cell.length_b   1.000
_cell.length_c   1.000
_cell.angle_alpha   90.00
_cell.angle_beta   90.00
_cell.angle_gamma   90.00
#
_symmetry.space_group_name_H-M   'P 1'
#
loop_
_entity.id
_entity.type
_entity.pdbx_description
1 polymer ?
#
loop_
_entity_poly.entity_id
_entity_poly.type
_entity_poly.pdbx_seq_one_letter_code
_entity_poly.pdbx_strand_id
1 'polypeptide(L)'
;TELAELGHRVRLVERTTQLGGQLALARRVPGRESVGLLVDDLVRDLARLGVEVELGRELDAQAIQQIGADGVVVATGATAPATTTLHFAGAYLGGFPAAGTVDAFTAVRDPAALGRRIAVVDADGTAFASGIVLTLLEHVDELQLVTRAETVFPHVGSGYDRPLLLEKLATESLVERRRARR
;
A
#
# COMPACT_ATOMS: atom_id res chain seq x y z
N THR A 1 2.79 -18.76 11.07
CA THR A 1 3.59 -19.27 12.21
C THR A 1 2.73 -20.04 13.20
N GLU A 2 1.62 -19.49 13.72
CA GLU A 2 0.76 -20.13 14.75
C GLU A 2 0.36 -21.58 14.41
N LEU A 3 -0.13 -21.87 13.21
CA LEU A 3 -0.51 -23.24 12.83
C LEU A 3 0.67 -24.21 12.92
N ALA A 4 1.87 -23.78 12.53
CA ALA A 4 3.07 -24.61 12.62
C ALA A 4 3.50 -24.81 14.09
N GLU A 5 3.36 -23.82 14.94
CA GLU A 5 3.60 -23.92 16.39
C GLU A 5 2.64 -24.88 17.08
N LEU A 6 1.40 -24.97 16.57
CA LEU A 6 0.40 -25.94 17.03
C LEU A 6 0.62 -27.35 16.46
N GLY A 7 1.68 -27.57 15.70
CA GLY A 7 2.07 -28.89 15.18
C GLY A 7 1.44 -29.26 13.83
N HIS A 8 0.78 -28.33 13.15
CA HIS A 8 0.27 -28.58 11.80
C HIS A 8 1.40 -28.53 10.77
N ARG A 9 1.31 -29.38 9.75
CA ARG A 9 2.16 -29.26 8.56
C ARG A 9 1.63 -28.17 7.67
N VAL A 10 2.36 -27.05 7.58
CA VAL A 10 1.92 -25.86 6.86
C VAL A 10 2.71 -25.69 5.57
N ARG A 11 2.00 -25.38 4.49
CA ARG A 11 2.56 -24.92 3.22
C ARG A 11 2.02 -23.53 2.94
N LEU A 12 2.92 -22.59 2.65
CA LEU A 12 2.59 -21.24 2.27
C LEU A 12 2.94 -21.03 0.80
N VAL A 13 1.97 -20.59 0.00
CA VAL A 13 2.17 -20.30 -1.41
C VAL A 13 1.94 -18.82 -1.66
N GLU A 14 2.91 -18.15 -2.27
CA GLU A 14 2.89 -16.72 -2.56
C GLU A 14 3.15 -16.50 -4.07
N ARG A 15 2.31 -15.69 -4.71
CA ARG A 15 2.44 -15.41 -6.15
C ARG A 15 3.66 -14.56 -6.52
N THR A 16 4.12 -13.73 -5.59
CA THR A 16 5.31 -12.89 -5.81
C THR A 16 6.60 -13.63 -5.43
N THR A 17 7.73 -13.06 -5.78
CA THR A 17 9.05 -13.63 -5.46
C THR A 17 9.53 -13.30 -4.04
N GLN A 18 8.70 -12.61 -3.24
CA GLN A 18 9.03 -12.18 -1.89
C GLN A 18 7.83 -12.28 -0.97
N LEU A 19 8.05 -12.63 0.29
CA LEU A 19 7.04 -12.59 1.34
C LEU A 19 6.82 -11.16 1.84
N GLY A 20 5.66 -10.95 2.48
CA GLY A 20 5.30 -9.71 3.16
C GLY A 20 4.24 -8.86 2.47
N GLY A 21 3.96 -9.11 1.18
CA GLY A 21 2.85 -8.47 0.46
C GLY A 21 2.82 -6.95 0.63
N GLN A 22 1.69 -6.42 1.09
CA GLN A 22 1.52 -4.96 1.30
C GLN A 22 2.39 -4.40 2.44
N LEU A 23 2.75 -5.19 3.45
CA LEU A 23 3.66 -4.75 4.51
C LEU A 23 5.08 -4.54 3.98
N ALA A 24 5.54 -5.41 3.07
CA ALA A 24 6.82 -5.23 2.38
C ALA A 24 6.84 -3.95 1.52
N LEU A 25 5.69 -3.50 1.03
CA LEU A 25 5.56 -2.22 0.35
C LEU A 25 5.49 -1.05 1.34
N ALA A 26 4.73 -1.21 2.44
CA ALA A 26 4.57 -0.18 3.46
C ALA A 26 5.90 0.22 4.12
N ARG A 27 6.85 -0.72 4.29
CA ARG A 27 8.19 -0.42 4.83
C ARG A 27 9.02 0.56 3.99
N ARG A 28 8.64 0.77 2.72
CA ARG A 28 9.30 1.74 1.82
C ARG A 28 8.84 3.17 2.04
N VAL A 29 7.75 3.34 2.79
CA VAL A 29 7.19 4.67 3.09
C VAL A 29 8.02 5.32 4.19
N PRO A 30 8.48 6.57 4.02
CA PRO A 30 9.26 7.28 5.03
C PRO A 30 8.59 7.27 6.41
N GLY A 31 9.35 6.88 7.43
CA GLY A 31 8.88 6.74 8.82
C GLY A 31 8.13 5.43 9.12
N ARG A 32 8.08 4.48 8.18
CA ARG A 32 7.42 3.18 8.36
C ARG A 32 8.37 1.99 8.20
N GLU A 33 9.66 2.22 8.21
CA GLU A 33 10.70 1.20 8.04
C GLU A 33 10.57 0.07 9.06
N SER A 34 10.14 0.40 10.28
CA SER A 34 9.93 -0.56 11.37
C SER A 34 8.87 -1.63 11.08
N VAL A 35 7.91 -1.34 10.18
CA VAL A 35 6.94 -2.36 9.73
C VAL A 35 7.64 -3.54 9.06
N GLY A 36 8.79 -3.30 8.44
CA GLY A 36 9.62 -4.33 7.85
C GLY A 36 10.17 -5.33 8.85
N LEU A 37 10.46 -4.91 10.08
CA LEU A 37 10.98 -5.78 11.12
C LEU A 37 10.00 -6.91 11.44
N LEU A 38 8.70 -6.61 11.48
CA LEU A 38 7.67 -7.63 11.66
C LEU A 38 7.69 -8.67 10.53
N VAL A 39 7.83 -8.23 9.28
CA VAL A 39 7.92 -9.13 8.13
C VAL A 39 9.17 -10.01 8.23
N ASP A 40 10.31 -9.41 8.56
CA ASP A 40 11.59 -10.10 8.68
C ASP A 40 11.57 -11.13 9.83
N ASP A 41 10.90 -10.82 10.94
CA ASP A 41 10.69 -11.73 12.07
C ASP A 41 9.82 -12.92 11.66
N LEU A 42 8.68 -12.66 11.04
CA LEU A 42 7.78 -13.71 10.57
C LEU A 42 8.44 -14.63 9.54
N VAL A 43 9.25 -14.10 8.62
CA VAL A 43 9.99 -14.90 7.64
C VAL A 43 11.01 -15.81 8.33
N ARG A 44 11.72 -15.31 9.34
CA ARG A 44 12.66 -16.11 10.15
C ARG A 44 11.92 -17.23 10.91
N ASP A 45 10.75 -16.93 11.45
CA ASP A 45 9.94 -17.91 12.15
C ASP A 45 9.38 -18.99 11.23
N LEU A 46 8.95 -18.66 10.02
CA LEU A 46 8.56 -19.66 9.02
C LEU A 46 9.69 -20.67 8.76
N ALA A 47 10.92 -20.16 8.58
CA ALA A 47 12.08 -21.03 8.38
C ALA A 47 12.41 -21.87 9.61
N ARG A 48 12.38 -21.28 10.82
CA ARG A 48 12.61 -21.97 12.11
C ARG A 48 11.61 -23.09 12.36
N LEU A 49 10.35 -22.86 11.96
CA LEU A 49 9.26 -23.82 12.16
C LEU A 49 9.15 -24.86 11.01
N GLY A 50 10.03 -24.80 10.03
CA GLY A 50 10.03 -25.75 8.92
C GLY A 50 8.80 -25.63 8.01
N VAL A 51 8.21 -24.43 7.91
CA VAL A 51 7.09 -24.18 6.98
C VAL A 51 7.59 -24.27 5.54
N GLU A 52 6.90 -25.07 4.74
CA GLU A 52 7.16 -25.14 3.29
C GLU A 52 6.69 -23.85 2.62
N VAL A 53 7.63 -23.06 2.08
CA VAL A 53 7.34 -21.79 1.40
C VAL A 53 7.61 -21.92 -0.08
N GLU A 54 6.60 -21.64 -0.90
CA GLU A 54 6.68 -21.63 -2.35
C GLU A 54 6.39 -20.23 -2.88
N LEU A 55 7.37 -19.60 -3.50
CA LEU A 55 7.29 -18.25 -4.06
C LEU A 55 7.13 -18.28 -5.59
N GLY A 56 6.58 -17.20 -6.14
CA GLY A 56 6.40 -17.07 -7.59
C GLY A 56 5.29 -17.94 -8.16
N ARG A 57 4.40 -18.45 -7.32
CA ARG A 57 3.30 -19.33 -7.77
C ARG A 57 1.94 -18.75 -7.38
N GLU A 58 1.10 -18.56 -8.37
CA GLU A 58 -0.31 -18.25 -8.20
C GLU A 58 -1.14 -19.54 -8.23
N LEU A 59 -2.09 -19.66 -7.30
CA LEU A 59 -3.01 -20.79 -7.22
C LEU A 59 -4.42 -20.32 -7.59
N ASP A 60 -5.03 -21.02 -8.51
CA ASP A 60 -6.46 -20.95 -8.74
C ASP A 60 -7.23 -21.97 -7.86
N ALA A 61 -8.55 -21.93 -7.92
CA ALA A 61 -9.40 -22.80 -7.12
C ALA A 61 -9.16 -24.31 -7.43
N GLN A 62 -8.86 -24.65 -8.66
CA GLN A 62 -8.59 -26.04 -9.05
C GLN A 62 -7.25 -26.52 -8.48
N ALA A 63 -6.21 -25.71 -8.58
CA ALA A 63 -4.91 -26.02 -7.99
C ALA A 63 -4.97 -26.17 -6.49
N ILE A 64 -5.75 -25.33 -5.79
CA ILE A 64 -5.99 -25.43 -4.34
C ILE A 64 -6.64 -26.78 -3.98
N GLN A 65 -7.68 -27.19 -4.73
CA GLN A 65 -8.35 -28.48 -4.52
C GLN A 65 -7.40 -29.67 -4.74
N GLN A 66 -6.51 -29.58 -5.74
CA GLN A 66 -5.54 -30.63 -6.03
C GLN A 66 -4.46 -30.81 -4.95
N ILE A 67 -4.21 -29.80 -4.13
CA ILE A 67 -3.26 -29.90 -3.01
C ILE A 67 -3.77 -30.89 -1.97
N GLY A 68 -5.08 -31.08 -1.82
CA GLY A 68 -5.67 -32.03 -0.88
C GLY A 68 -5.38 -31.68 0.59
N ALA A 69 -5.31 -30.42 0.94
CA ALA A 69 -5.12 -29.96 2.30
C ALA A 69 -6.39 -30.14 3.13
N ASP A 70 -6.25 -30.48 4.41
CA ASP A 70 -7.36 -30.57 5.37
C ASP A 70 -8.03 -29.22 5.64
N GLY A 71 -7.28 -28.14 5.50
CA GLY A 71 -7.77 -26.76 5.65
C GLY A 71 -7.00 -25.78 4.79
N VAL A 72 -7.68 -24.75 4.32
CA VAL A 72 -7.11 -23.68 3.48
C VAL A 72 -7.39 -22.32 4.11
N VAL A 73 -6.33 -21.55 4.35
CA VAL A 73 -6.43 -20.15 4.74
C VAL A 73 -6.19 -19.25 3.53
N VAL A 74 -7.22 -18.51 3.14
CA VAL A 74 -7.12 -17.56 2.04
C VAL A 74 -6.71 -16.20 2.58
N ALA A 75 -5.46 -15.79 2.31
CA ALA A 75 -4.87 -14.54 2.79
C ALA A 75 -4.25 -13.73 1.63
N THR A 76 -4.96 -13.64 0.51
CA THR A 76 -4.48 -13.04 -0.75
C THR A 76 -4.34 -11.51 -0.72
N GLY A 77 -4.70 -10.87 0.38
CA GLY A 77 -4.59 -9.43 0.56
C GLY A 77 -5.65 -8.65 -0.23
N ALA A 78 -5.38 -7.37 -0.45
CA ALA A 78 -6.20 -6.48 -1.24
C ALA A 78 -5.41 -5.92 -2.43
N THR A 79 -6.11 -5.65 -3.52
CA THR A 79 -5.59 -4.91 -4.66
C THR A 79 -6.24 -3.52 -4.68
N ALA A 80 -5.55 -2.54 -5.26
CA ALA A 80 -6.21 -1.28 -5.58
C ALA A 80 -7.43 -1.59 -6.46
N PRO A 81 -8.61 -1.00 -6.17
CA PRO A 81 -9.76 -1.20 -7.03
C PRO A 81 -9.39 -0.82 -8.46
N ALA A 82 -9.76 -1.66 -9.43
CA ALA A 82 -9.68 -1.32 -10.84
C ALA A 82 -10.68 -0.18 -11.06
N THR A 83 -10.20 1.04 -10.94
CA THR A 83 -11.07 2.21 -10.90
C THR A 83 -11.45 2.65 -12.29
N THR A 84 -12.51 2.06 -12.80
CA THR A 84 -13.35 2.75 -13.79
C THR A 84 -14.16 3.86 -13.11
N THR A 85 -14.18 3.90 -11.77
CA THR A 85 -14.99 4.84 -11.01
C THR A 85 -14.34 5.09 -9.66
N LEU A 86 -13.68 6.23 -9.50
CA LEU A 86 -13.26 6.73 -8.19
C LEU A 86 -14.50 7.24 -7.45
N HIS A 87 -14.84 6.58 -6.36
CA HIS A 87 -15.82 7.09 -5.42
C HIS A 87 -15.17 8.17 -4.57
N PHE A 88 -15.32 9.41 -5.01
CA PHE A 88 -14.72 10.55 -4.31
C PHE A 88 -15.82 11.30 -3.55
N ALA A 89 -15.92 11.03 -2.24
CA ALA A 89 -16.84 11.65 -1.30
C ALA A 89 -18.30 11.73 -1.81
N GLY A 90 -18.84 10.60 -2.24
CA GLY A 90 -20.23 10.48 -2.67
C GLY A 90 -20.50 10.90 -4.13
N ALA A 91 -19.49 11.32 -4.87
CA ALA A 91 -19.60 11.58 -6.29
C ALA A 91 -18.70 10.63 -7.08
N TYR A 92 -19.19 10.16 -8.22
CA TYR A 92 -18.40 9.40 -9.17
C TYR A 92 -17.55 10.35 -10.00
N LEU A 93 -16.23 10.21 -9.92
CA LEU A 93 -15.34 10.85 -10.89
C LEU A 93 -15.32 9.98 -12.14
N GLY A 94 -16.05 10.39 -13.16
CA GLY A 94 -15.97 9.77 -14.47
C GLY A 94 -14.60 10.00 -15.11
N GLY A 95 -14.16 9.07 -15.99
CA GLY A 95 -12.94 9.23 -16.76
C GLY A 95 -11.66 8.67 -16.10
N PHE A 96 -11.77 7.97 -14.99
CA PHE A 96 -10.66 7.20 -14.43
C PHE A 96 -10.76 5.71 -14.80
N PRO A 97 -9.61 5.00 -15.04
CA PRO A 97 -8.27 5.59 -15.11
C PRO A 97 -8.07 6.40 -16.39
N ALA A 98 -7.64 7.64 -16.24
CA ALA A 98 -7.15 8.43 -17.36
C ALA A 98 -5.77 7.94 -17.79
N ALA A 99 -5.36 8.22 -19.02
CA ALA A 99 -4.01 7.95 -19.48
C ALA A 99 -2.99 8.61 -18.54
N GLY A 100 -1.97 7.86 -18.09
CA GLY A 100 -0.97 8.34 -17.14
C GLY A 100 -1.40 8.25 -15.66
N THR A 101 -2.57 7.68 -15.35
CA THR A 101 -2.96 7.41 -13.96
C THR A 101 -2.40 6.09 -13.49
N VAL A 102 -1.87 6.07 -12.28
CA VAL A 102 -1.44 4.84 -11.59
C VAL A 102 -2.11 4.75 -10.22
N ASP A 103 -2.27 3.54 -9.73
CA ASP A 103 -2.73 3.33 -8.37
C ASP A 103 -1.61 3.59 -7.35
N ALA A 104 -2.01 3.78 -6.09
CA ALA A 104 -1.12 4.10 -5.00
C ALA A 104 -0.04 3.04 -4.73
N PHE A 105 -0.34 1.75 -4.90
CA PHE A 105 0.64 0.68 -4.70
C PHE A 105 1.70 0.68 -5.79
N THR A 106 1.30 0.95 -7.02
CA THR A 106 2.23 1.12 -8.15
C THR A 106 3.13 2.34 -7.93
N ALA A 107 2.56 3.45 -7.47
CA ALA A 107 3.31 4.66 -7.18
C ALA A 107 4.41 4.46 -6.11
N VAL A 108 4.10 3.73 -5.02
CA VAL A 108 5.10 3.43 -3.97
C VAL A 108 6.10 2.36 -4.41
N ARG A 109 5.69 1.44 -5.29
CA ARG A 109 6.58 0.37 -5.77
C ARG A 109 7.70 0.88 -6.63
N ASP A 110 7.42 1.82 -7.51
CA ASP A 110 8.40 2.41 -8.43
C ASP A 110 8.13 3.91 -8.63
N PRO A 111 8.41 4.73 -7.61
CA PRO A 111 8.15 6.17 -7.69
C PRO A 111 9.05 6.86 -8.75
N ALA A 112 10.23 6.32 -9.02
CA ALA A 112 11.15 6.87 -10.00
C ALA A 112 10.69 6.68 -11.46
N ALA A 113 9.85 5.68 -11.73
CA ALA A 113 9.26 5.47 -13.05
C ALA A 113 8.12 6.45 -13.38
N LEU A 114 7.63 7.18 -12.38
CA LEU A 114 6.62 8.20 -12.57
C LEU A 114 7.24 9.48 -13.15
N GLY A 115 6.42 10.34 -13.74
CA GLY A 115 6.89 11.65 -14.23
C GLY A 115 7.38 12.53 -13.07
N ARG A 116 8.09 13.61 -13.41
CA ARG A 116 8.63 14.57 -12.43
C ARG A 116 7.57 15.54 -11.87
N ARG A 117 6.40 15.62 -12.51
CA ARG A 117 5.25 16.45 -12.10
C ARG A 117 4.05 15.57 -11.91
N ILE A 118 3.55 15.47 -10.67
CA ILE A 118 2.53 14.51 -10.27
C ILE A 118 1.38 15.20 -9.56
N ALA A 119 0.16 14.74 -9.83
CA ALA A 119 -1.01 15.07 -9.02
C ALA A 119 -1.45 13.82 -8.22
N VAL A 120 -1.52 13.96 -6.92
CA VAL A 120 -2.10 12.93 -6.01
C VAL A 120 -3.54 13.31 -5.71
N VAL A 121 -4.47 12.44 -6.06
CA VAL A 121 -5.89 12.60 -5.71
C VAL A 121 -6.16 11.83 -4.43
N ASP A 122 -6.29 12.55 -3.33
CA ASP A 122 -6.57 11.99 -2.00
C ASP A 122 -8.07 11.99 -1.74
N ALA A 123 -8.65 10.81 -1.74
CA ALA A 123 -10.08 10.59 -1.50
C ALA A 123 -10.41 10.26 -0.05
N ASP A 124 -9.45 9.77 0.73
CA ASP A 124 -9.69 9.22 2.08
C ASP A 124 -9.05 10.04 3.22
N GLY A 125 -8.06 10.86 2.95
CA GLY A 125 -7.40 11.73 3.94
C GLY A 125 -6.66 11.00 5.06
N THR A 126 -6.27 9.75 4.82
CA THR A 126 -5.68 8.88 5.85
C THR A 126 -4.15 8.94 5.87
N ALA A 127 -3.57 8.24 6.85
CA ALA A 127 -2.13 8.03 6.94
C ALA A 127 -1.55 7.26 5.73
N PHE A 128 -2.38 6.54 4.99
CA PHE A 128 -1.95 5.89 3.76
C PHE A 128 -1.65 6.92 2.66
N ALA A 129 -2.58 7.85 2.43
CA ALA A 129 -2.42 8.94 1.46
C ALA A 129 -1.21 9.82 1.79
N SER A 130 -1.02 10.18 3.07
CA SER A 130 0.14 10.97 3.51
C SER A 130 1.46 10.25 3.25
N GLY A 131 1.50 8.95 3.49
CA GLY A 131 2.68 8.12 3.22
C GLY A 131 3.07 8.11 1.74
N ILE A 132 2.08 8.03 0.84
CA ILE A 132 2.32 8.11 -0.60
C ILE A 132 2.91 9.48 -0.98
N VAL A 133 2.33 10.56 -0.48
CA VAL A 133 2.84 11.92 -0.75
C VAL A 133 4.29 12.04 -0.29
N LEU A 134 4.61 11.59 0.93
CA LEU A 134 5.99 11.63 1.44
C LEU A 134 6.96 10.83 0.58
N THR A 135 6.54 9.64 0.11
CA THR A 135 7.37 8.83 -0.79
C THR A 135 7.63 9.54 -2.12
N LEU A 136 6.60 10.19 -2.68
CA LEU A 136 6.71 10.84 -3.98
C LEU A 136 7.54 12.12 -3.94
N LEU A 137 7.51 12.88 -2.83
CA LEU A 137 8.27 14.12 -2.68
C LEU A 137 9.77 13.94 -2.89
N GLU A 138 10.32 12.77 -2.62
CA GLU A 138 11.74 12.47 -2.83
C GLU A 138 12.10 12.25 -4.32
N HIS A 139 11.10 12.15 -5.20
CA HIS A 139 11.28 11.74 -6.60
C HIS A 139 10.75 12.73 -7.64
N VAL A 140 10.04 13.78 -7.22
CA VAL A 140 9.36 14.72 -8.13
C VAL A 140 9.88 16.13 -8.02
N ASP A 141 9.68 16.93 -9.07
CA ASP A 141 9.97 18.36 -9.06
C ASP A 141 8.75 19.19 -8.65
N GLU A 142 7.54 18.66 -8.90
CA GLU A 142 6.27 19.29 -8.55
C GLU A 142 5.26 18.24 -8.13
N LEU A 143 4.63 18.45 -6.97
CA LEU A 143 3.54 17.61 -6.50
C LEU A 143 2.32 18.47 -6.19
N GLN A 144 1.19 18.12 -6.78
CA GLN A 144 -0.10 18.71 -6.47
C GLN A 144 -0.93 17.72 -5.66
N LEU A 145 -1.37 18.13 -4.48
CA LEU A 145 -2.31 17.34 -3.69
C LEU A 145 -3.72 17.86 -3.88
N VAL A 146 -4.57 17.02 -4.46
CA VAL A 146 -5.98 17.32 -4.73
C VAL A 146 -6.82 16.59 -3.69
N THR A 147 -7.52 17.33 -2.84
CA THR A 147 -8.42 16.75 -1.83
C THR A 147 -9.72 17.53 -1.73
N ARG A 148 -10.80 16.87 -1.34
CA ARG A 148 -12.09 17.54 -1.02
C ARG A 148 -12.17 17.99 0.42
N ALA A 149 -11.32 17.46 1.29
CA ALA A 149 -11.29 17.84 2.68
C ALA A 149 -10.88 19.33 2.85
N GLU A 150 -11.38 19.97 3.89
CA GLU A 150 -11.00 21.35 4.23
C GLU A 150 -9.53 21.44 4.64
N THR A 151 -9.02 20.38 5.23
CA THR A 151 -7.62 20.24 5.63
C THR A 151 -7.01 19.02 4.97
N VAL A 152 -5.71 19.04 4.72
CA VAL A 152 -5.00 17.87 4.22
C VAL A 152 -4.93 16.79 5.31
N PHE A 153 -5.13 15.54 4.91
CA PHE A 153 -5.04 14.35 5.76
C PHE A 153 -5.83 14.46 7.08
N PRO A 154 -7.14 14.76 7.04
CA PRO A 154 -7.96 14.99 8.24
C PRO A 154 -8.05 13.77 9.16
N HIS A 155 -7.86 12.56 8.61
CA HIS A 155 -7.96 11.29 9.33
C HIS A 155 -6.59 10.73 9.77
N VAL A 156 -5.51 11.45 9.56
CA VAL A 156 -4.25 11.17 10.26
C VAL A 156 -4.43 11.59 11.72
N GLY A 157 -4.14 10.66 12.63
CA GLY A 157 -4.38 10.84 14.07
C GLY A 157 -3.91 12.20 14.58
N SER A 158 -4.67 12.74 15.53
CA SER A 158 -4.43 14.07 16.12
C SER A 158 -3.20 14.14 17.03
N GLY A 159 -2.45 13.04 17.15
CA GLY A 159 -1.20 12.98 17.91
C GLY A 159 -0.07 13.77 17.26
N TYR A 160 1.14 13.49 17.69
CA TYR A 160 2.36 14.16 17.21
C TYR A 160 2.60 14.02 15.71
N ASP A 161 2.09 12.95 15.09
CA ASP A 161 2.37 12.63 13.69
C ASP A 161 1.79 13.64 12.70
N ARG A 162 0.56 14.13 12.91
CA ARG A 162 -0.09 15.06 11.98
C ARG A 162 0.56 16.45 11.97
N PRO A 163 0.85 17.10 13.10
CA PRO A 163 1.58 18.37 13.10
C PRO A 163 2.94 18.28 12.41
N LEU A 164 3.74 17.26 12.72
CA LEU A 164 5.05 17.04 12.10
C LEU A 164 4.93 16.79 10.59
N LEU A 165 3.92 16.03 10.18
CA LEU A 165 3.63 15.81 8.76
C LEU A 165 3.29 17.13 8.05
N LEU A 166 2.42 17.96 8.64
CA LEU A 166 2.03 19.24 8.06
C LEU A 166 3.19 20.22 8.01
N GLU A 167 4.04 20.24 9.04
CA GLU A 167 5.27 21.03 9.06
C GLU A 167 6.21 20.59 7.93
N LYS A 168 6.46 19.28 7.78
CA LYS A 168 7.27 18.75 6.67
C LYS A 168 6.70 19.16 5.33
N LEU A 169 5.40 19.02 5.12
CA LEU A 169 4.75 19.40 3.85
C LEU A 169 4.79 20.92 3.61
N ALA A 170 4.75 21.74 4.66
CA ALA A 170 4.83 23.20 4.53
C ALA A 170 6.24 23.69 4.16
N THR A 171 7.28 22.95 4.54
CA THR A 171 8.68 23.25 4.18
C THR A 171 9.01 22.82 2.74
N GLU A 172 8.23 21.92 2.17
CA GLU A 172 8.40 21.45 0.79
C GLU A 172 7.67 22.40 -0.17
N SER A 173 8.44 23.23 -0.87
CA SER A 173 7.92 24.20 -1.86
C SER A 173 7.20 23.54 -3.06
N LEU A 174 7.24 22.23 -3.13
CA LEU A 174 6.69 21.42 -4.23
C LEU A 174 5.21 21.04 -4.05
N VAL A 175 4.63 21.26 -2.85
CA VAL A 175 3.28 20.81 -2.55
C VAL A 175 2.28 21.94 -2.70
N GLU A 176 1.43 21.85 -3.70
CA GLU A 176 0.26 22.71 -3.86
C GLU A 176 -1.01 21.95 -3.46
N ARG A 177 -1.78 22.51 -2.53
CA ARG A 177 -3.10 22.00 -2.19
C ARG A 177 -4.13 22.57 -3.15
N ARG A 178 -4.88 21.72 -3.84
CA ARG A 178 -6.05 22.11 -4.61
C ARG A 178 -7.30 21.47 -4.04
N ARG A 179 -8.31 22.27 -3.74
CA ARG A 179 -9.64 21.78 -3.40
C ARG A 179 -10.37 21.41 -4.69
N ALA A 180 -10.82 20.16 -4.81
CA ALA A 180 -11.66 19.77 -5.93
C ALA A 180 -12.96 20.62 -5.91
N ARG A 181 -13.28 21.26 -7.02
CA ARG A 181 -14.56 21.96 -7.17
C ARG A 181 -15.69 20.93 -7.29
N ARG A 182 -16.84 21.27 -6.75
CA ARG A 182 -18.07 20.47 -6.89
C ARG A 182 -18.53 20.39 -8.32
#